data_e483f4e306b1d0fb67763992abfb15af
#
_entry.id   e483f4e306b1d0fb67763992abfb15af
#
_cell.length_a   1.000
_cell.length_b   1.000
_cell.length_c   1.000
_cell.angle_alpha   90.00
_cell.angle_beta   90.00
_cell.angle_gamma   90.00
#
_symmetry.space_group_name_H-M   'P 1'
#
loop_
_entity.id
_entity.type
_entity.pdbx_description
1 polymer ?
#
loop_
_entity_poly.entity_id
_entity_poly.type
_entity_poly.pdbx_seq_one_letter_code
_entity_poly.pdbx_strand_id
1 'polypeptide(L)'
;MKKLSKLIITQMNIREIPCCVCAYEEDGKVMELRFEPVGEKSSLGNIYVGQIENIAANIGAAFVQISAGEKCYLQLSDAPNAIYASVKKGDRPLKAGDEILVQISREAMKGKLPAVTTNLNFTGKYLVLTTGDKKFGLSSKLSNDDRSRISKWMEAEVNRPDKEFGIIVRTNAADASKEEILKELEYLKGLYHKAAVDGRSRTCFSCVYRTEPFYISAVRDANSRNLEEIITDIPEISRQISDYLNSNSPEEKEKLRFYDDKLLPLYKLHRLETVLEEIQHEKVWLNSGGFLVIQQTEAFVSIDVNSGKFTGKKKMQETYRKINLEAAKEIARQLRLRNLSGIILIDFINMENQDHQDELFHVLQKYLRKDPVKAKAVDITPLHILELTRKKVRKPVIEEIREL
;
A
#
# COMPACT_ATOMS: atom_id res chain seq x y z
N MET A 1 -8.20 3.07 25.49
CA MET A 1 -6.91 2.38 25.54
C MET A 1 -6.17 2.68 24.23
N LYS A 2 -4.90 3.03 24.32
CA LYS A 2 -4.03 3.23 23.15
C LYS A 2 -3.88 1.86 22.49
N LYS A 3 -4.09 1.78 21.17
CA LYS A 3 -3.88 0.52 20.43
C LYS A 3 -2.40 0.31 20.27
N LEU A 4 -1.94 -0.85 20.70
CA LEU A 4 -0.55 -1.26 20.61
C LEU A 4 -0.33 -1.93 19.26
N SER A 5 0.61 -1.45 18.48
CA SER A 5 0.97 -2.07 17.21
C SER A 5 2.44 -2.42 17.15
N LYS A 6 2.75 -3.50 16.44
CA LYS A 6 4.10 -4.02 16.24
C LYS A 6 4.33 -4.28 14.76
N LEU A 7 5.56 -4.08 14.34
CA LEU A 7 6.04 -4.49 13.03
C LEU A 7 7.02 -5.64 13.22
N ILE A 8 6.67 -6.81 12.72
CA ILE A 8 7.43 -8.04 12.84
C ILE A 8 8.07 -8.35 11.49
N ILE A 9 9.39 -8.45 11.45
CA ILE A 9 10.15 -8.73 10.23
C ILE A 9 11.02 -9.95 10.50
N THR A 10 10.73 -11.05 9.79
CA THR A 10 11.38 -12.34 10.03
C THR A 10 11.57 -13.12 8.73
N GLN A 11 12.31 -14.20 8.79
CA GLN A 11 12.42 -15.14 7.68
C GLN A 11 11.68 -16.42 8.02
N MET A 12 10.87 -16.90 7.07
CA MET A 12 10.21 -18.22 7.16
C MET A 12 10.03 -18.82 5.77
N ASN A 13 9.79 -20.12 5.71
CA ASN A 13 9.47 -20.78 4.46
C ASN A 13 7.97 -20.65 4.13
N ILE A 14 7.68 -20.23 2.90
CA ILE A 14 6.33 -20.26 2.32
C ILE A 14 6.41 -21.20 1.11
N ARG A 15 5.65 -22.30 1.11
CA ARG A 15 5.74 -23.34 0.06
C ARG A 15 7.18 -23.81 -0.20
N GLU A 16 7.94 -24.04 0.88
CA GLU A 16 9.35 -24.44 0.87
C GLU A 16 10.35 -23.38 0.38
N ILE A 17 9.88 -22.22 -0.07
CA ILE A 17 10.73 -21.12 -0.50
C ILE A 17 11.02 -20.20 0.69
N PRO A 18 12.31 -19.92 1.00
CA PRO A 18 12.66 -18.98 2.05
C PRO A 18 12.23 -17.56 1.67
N CYS A 19 11.38 -16.95 2.49
CA CYS A 19 10.85 -15.62 2.29
C CYS A 19 11.18 -14.72 3.48
N CYS A 20 11.52 -13.46 3.19
CA CYS A 20 11.47 -12.38 4.17
C CYS A 20 10.01 -11.95 4.32
N VAL A 21 9.48 -12.00 5.53
CA VAL A 21 8.08 -11.70 5.84
C VAL A 21 8.03 -10.48 6.74
N CYS A 22 7.15 -9.54 6.42
CA CYS A 22 6.82 -8.37 7.22
C CYS A 22 5.34 -8.42 7.59
N ALA A 23 5.05 -8.48 8.88
CA ALA A 23 3.68 -8.50 9.41
C ALA A 23 3.45 -7.27 10.30
N TYR A 24 2.33 -6.60 10.08
CA TYR A 24 1.86 -5.51 10.94
C TYR A 24 0.76 -6.05 11.86
N GLU A 25 1.01 -5.98 13.16
CA GLU A 25 0.12 -6.48 14.21
C GLU A 25 -0.52 -5.32 14.98
N GLU A 26 -1.83 -5.37 15.22
CA GLU A 26 -2.57 -4.48 16.12
C GLU A 26 -3.33 -5.31 17.17
N ASP A 27 -3.15 -5.00 18.46
CA ASP A 27 -3.86 -5.65 19.57
C ASP A 27 -3.76 -7.20 19.51
N GLY A 28 -2.58 -7.74 19.13
CA GLY A 28 -2.31 -9.18 19.03
C GLY A 28 -2.91 -9.87 17.79
N LYS A 29 -3.40 -9.10 16.81
CA LYS A 29 -3.90 -9.63 15.54
C LYS A 29 -3.10 -9.08 14.37
N VAL A 30 -2.64 -9.95 13.49
CA VAL A 30 -2.00 -9.54 12.24
C VAL A 30 -3.04 -8.89 11.32
N MET A 31 -2.75 -7.65 10.93
CA MET A 31 -3.61 -6.82 10.09
C MET A 31 -3.15 -6.80 8.64
N GLU A 32 -1.84 -6.89 8.42
CA GLU A 32 -1.22 -6.89 7.10
C GLU A 32 -0.07 -7.89 7.09
N LEU A 33 0.12 -8.56 5.98
CA LEU A 33 1.22 -9.45 5.73
C LEU A 33 1.77 -9.19 4.34
N ARG A 34 3.08 -9.07 4.26
CA ARG A 34 3.83 -8.94 3.01
C ARG A 34 5.05 -9.84 3.08
N PHE A 35 5.43 -10.43 1.97
CA PHE A 35 6.64 -11.23 1.89
C PHE A 35 7.30 -11.06 0.51
N GLU A 36 8.59 -11.34 0.48
CA GLU A 36 9.37 -11.45 -0.76
C GLU A 36 10.33 -12.65 -0.62
N PRO A 37 10.54 -13.46 -1.67
CA PRO A 37 11.58 -14.49 -1.65
C PRO A 37 12.95 -13.91 -1.32
N VAL A 38 13.74 -14.65 -0.55
CA VAL A 38 15.08 -14.20 -0.18
C VAL A 38 15.97 -14.11 -1.44
N GLY A 39 16.55 -12.96 -1.67
CA GLY A 39 17.39 -12.70 -2.85
C GLY A 39 16.64 -12.03 -4.02
N GLU A 40 15.32 -12.10 -4.04
CA GLU A 40 14.51 -11.32 -4.98
C GLU A 40 14.19 -9.94 -4.42
N LYS A 41 14.02 -8.98 -5.33
CA LYS A 41 13.62 -7.62 -4.95
C LYS A 41 12.54 -7.15 -5.91
N SER A 42 11.44 -6.69 -5.37
CA SER A 42 10.40 -6.03 -6.15
C SER A 42 11.00 -4.88 -6.94
N SER A 43 10.61 -4.77 -8.20
CA SER A 43 10.97 -3.64 -9.05
C SER A 43 10.00 -2.47 -8.94
N LEU A 44 8.90 -2.62 -8.16
CA LEU A 44 7.87 -1.60 -7.99
C LEU A 44 8.45 -0.29 -7.47
N GLY A 45 8.20 0.80 -8.20
CA GLY A 45 8.69 2.12 -7.87
C GLY A 45 10.12 2.43 -8.34
N ASN A 46 10.88 1.45 -8.85
CA ASN A 46 12.17 1.70 -9.47
C ASN A 46 12.01 2.56 -10.73
N ILE A 47 13.00 3.42 -11.00
CA ILE A 47 13.01 4.30 -12.16
C ILE A 47 14.12 3.84 -13.12
N TYR A 48 13.75 3.72 -14.37
CA TYR A 48 14.64 3.26 -15.45
C TYR A 48 14.71 4.29 -16.56
N VAL A 49 15.81 4.28 -17.31
CA VAL A 49 15.87 4.85 -18.65
C VAL A 49 15.25 3.83 -19.59
N GLY A 50 13.98 4.02 -19.93
CA GLY A 50 13.23 3.13 -20.82
C GLY A 50 13.18 3.64 -22.23
N GLN A 51 13.15 2.74 -23.23
CA GLN A 51 13.01 3.07 -24.64
C GLN A 51 11.59 2.77 -25.13
N ILE A 52 10.97 3.74 -25.79
CA ILE A 52 9.69 3.55 -26.46
C ILE A 52 9.89 2.58 -27.63
N GLU A 53 9.30 1.41 -27.55
CA GLU A 53 9.33 0.42 -28.63
C GLU A 53 8.25 0.71 -29.68
N ASN A 54 7.03 0.92 -29.22
CA ASN A 54 5.87 1.13 -30.07
C ASN A 54 4.82 2.03 -29.39
N ILE A 55 4.03 2.72 -30.22
CA ILE A 55 2.90 3.55 -29.79
C ILE A 55 1.63 3.00 -30.42
N ALA A 56 0.68 2.61 -29.57
CA ALA A 56 -0.65 2.13 -29.94
C ALA A 56 -1.69 3.22 -29.62
N ALA A 57 -1.78 4.23 -30.49
CA ALA A 57 -2.62 5.40 -30.27
C ALA A 57 -4.12 5.05 -30.17
N ASN A 58 -4.57 3.99 -30.86
CA ASN A 58 -5.94 3.49 -30.85
C ASN A 58 -6.41 3.03 -29.46
N ILE A 59 -5.49 2.62 -28.59
CA ILE A 59 -5.77 2.23 -27.20
C ILE A 59 -5.18 3.21 -26.17
N GLY A 60 -4.66 4.35 -26.61
CA GLY A 60 -4.06 5.37 -25.74
C GLY A 60 -2.82 4.90 -24.98
N ALA A 61 -2.02 4.01 -25.58
CA ALA A 61 -0.90 3.35 -24.92
C ALA A 61 0.42 3.45 -25.72
N ALA A 62 1.53 3.32 -24.99
CA ALA A 62 2.84 3.01 -25.56
C ALA A 62 3.41 1.79 -24.86
N PHE A 63 4.30 1.07 -25.57
CA PHE A 63 5.08 -0.02 -25.00
C PHE A 63 6.51 0.45 -24.81
N VAL A 64 7.03 0.25 -23.61
CA VAL A 64 8.35 0.72 -23.20
C VAL A 64 9.18 -0.47 -22.78
N GLN A 65 10.39 -0.61 -23.33
CA GLN A 65 11.38 -1.55 -22.82
C GLN A 65 12.19 -0.90 -21.70
N ILE A 66 12.36 -1.61 -20.59
CA ILE A 66 13.17 -1.19 -19.43
C ILE A 66 14.41 -2.04 -19.24
N SER A 67 14.45 -3.19 -19.90
CA SER A 67 15.62 -4.06 -20.08
C SER A 67 15.45 -4.88 -21.37
N ALA A 68 16.47 -5.63 -21.77
CA ALA A 68 16.39 -6.49 -22.96
C ALA A 68 15.27 -7.53 -22.80
N GLY A 69 14.20 -7.38 -23.59
CA GLY A 69 13.05 -8.28 -23.60
C GLY A 69 11.96 -7.99 -22.53
N GLU A 70 12.18 -7.07 -21.62
CA GLU A 70 11.20 -6.69 -20.61
C GLU A 70 10.35 -5.50 -21.08
N LYS A 71 9.13 -5.79 -21.50
CA LYS A 71 8.18 -4.80 -22.02
C LYS A 71 7.22 -4.35 -20.93
N CYS A 72 6.96 -3.06 -20.88
CA CYS A 72 6.02 -2.43 -19.97
C CYS A 72 4.97 -1.63 -20.73
N TYR A 73 3.80 -1.51 -20.13
CA TYR A 73 2.70 -0.68 -20.62
C TYR A 73 2.82 0.73 -20.03
N LEU A 74 2.79 1.76 -20.90
CA LEU A 74 2.73 3.18 -20.55
C LEU A 74 1.42 3.77 -21.06
N GLN A 75 0.65 4.43 -20.19
CA GLN A 75 -0.53 5.17 -20.63
C GLN A 75 -0.12 6.52 -21.25
N LEU A 76 -0.62 6.82 -22.45
CA LEU A 76 -0.22 8.05 -23.18
C LEU A 76 -0.66 9.35 -22.49
N SER A 77 -1.68 9.30 -21.60
CA SER A 77 -2.04 10.46 -20.79
C SER A 77 -0.92 10.93 -19.85
N ASP A 78 0.03 10.06 -19.52
CA ASP A 78 1.20 10.40 -18.70
C ASP A 78 2.33 11.06 -19.52
N ALA A 79 2.32 10.88 -20.84
CA ALA A 79 3.37 11.34 -21.76
C ALA A 79 3.77 12.83 -21.66
N PRO A 80 2.85 13.78 -21.36
CA PRO A 80 3.21 15.19 -21.22
C PRO A 80 4.28 15.47 -20.14
N ASN A 81 4.41 14.60 -19.15
CA ASN A 81 5.35 14.73 -18.05
C ASN A 81 6.66 13.96 -18.25
N ALA A 82 6.89 13.43 -19.45
CA ALA A 82 8.07 12.61 -19.75
C ALA A 82 9.37 13.43 -19.65
N ILE A 83 10.31 12.93 -18.86
CA ILE A 83 11.69 13.43 -18.79
C ILE A 83 12.51 12.61 -19.78
N TYR A 84 13.07 13.27 -20.79
CA TYR A 84 13.88 12.62 -21.81
C TYR A 84 15.31 12.41 -21.31
N ALA A 85 15.84 11.20 -21.51
CA ALA A 85 17.24 10.87 -21.22
C ALA A 85 18.19 11.46 -22.27
N SER A 86 17.75 11.52 -23.52
CA SER A 86 18.44 12.22 -24.60
C SER A 86 17.83 13.60 -24.83
N VAL A 87 18.56 14.49 -25.52
CA VAL A 87 18.06 15.84 -25.80
C VAL A 87 16.79 15.77 -26.64
N LYS A 88 15.68 16.22 -26.04
CA LYS A 88 14.39 16.35 -26.75
C LYS A 88 14.54 17.33 -27.92
N LYS A 89 14.29 16.88 -29.12
CA LYS A 89 14.24 17.75 -30.29
C LYS A 89 12.87 18.38 -30.46
N GLY A 90 12.68 19.55 -29.81
CA GLY A 90 11.47 20.35 -29.96
C GLY A 90 10.25 19.80 -29.14
N ASP A 91 9.13 20.51 -29.27
CA ASP A 91 7.86 20.18 -28.59
C ASP A 91 7.04 19.22 -29.48
N ARG A 92 7.36 17.94 -29.43
CA ARG A 92 6.69 16.90 -30.21
C ARG A 92 6.17 15.78 -29.33
N PRO A 93 5.15 15.02 -29.77
CA PRO A 93 4.72 13.80 -29.11
C PRO A 93 5.83 12.76 -28.99
N LEU A 94 5.67 11.80 -28.08
CA LEU A 94 6.53 10.62 -27.98
C LEU A 94 6.60 9.88 -29.32
N LYS A 95 7.74 9.30 -29.62
CA LYS A 95 7.97 8.45 -30.80
C LYS A 95 8.68 7.16 -30.40
N ALA A 96 8.54 6.13 -31.23
CA ALA A 96 9.38 4.93 -31.13
C ALA A 96 10.87 5.32 -31.21
N GLY A 97 11.68 4.72 -30.37
CA GLY A 97 13.09 5.01 -30.17
C GLY A 97 13.38 6.14 -29.18
N ASP A 98 12.39 6.87 -28.66
CA ASP A 98 12.62 7.86 -27.62
C ASP A 98 13.04 7.18 -26.30
N GLU A 99 14.06 7.72 -25.66
CA GLU A 99 14.52 7.31 -24.34
C GLU A 99 13.99 8.28 -23.28
N ILE A 100 13.24 7.74 -22.33
CA ILE A 100 12.57 8.52 -21.29
C ILE A 100 12.72 7.86 -19.91
N LEU A 101 12.64 8.65 -18.86
CA LEU A 101 12.55 8.13 -17.51
C LEU A 101 11.15 7.58 -17.26
N VAL A 102 11.10 6.33 -16.82
CA VAL A 102 9.85 5.66 -16.46
C VAL A 102 9.98 4.97 -15.11
N GLN A 103 8.93 5.07 -14.32
CA GLN A 103 8.83 4.41 -13.02
C GLN A 103 7.85 3.25 -13.10
N ILE A 104 8.20 2.09 -12.53
CA ILE A 104 7.28 0.97 -12.41
C ILE A 104 6.18 1.36 -11.41
N SER A 105 4.95 1.49 -11.92
CA SER A 105 3.77 1.87 -11.15
C SER A 105 2.91 0.68 -10.73
N ARG A 106 3.07 -0.46 -11.42
CA ARG A 106 2.39 -1.73 -11.13
C ARG A 106 3.19 -2.89 -11.70
N GLU A 107 3.37 -3.92 -10.90
CA GLU A 107 4.00 -5.17 -11.32
C GLU A 107 3.15 -5.93 -12.35
N ALA A 108 3.78 -6.88 -13.05
CA ALA A 108 3.08 -7.79 -13.94
C ALA A 108 1.94 -8.51 -13.18
N MET A 109 0.82 -8.66 -13.83
CA MET A 109 -0.31 -9.41 -13.31
C MET A 109 -0.72 -10.44 -14.36
N LYS A 110 -1.42 -11.50 -13.93
CA LYS A 110 -1.86 -12.59 -14.79
C LYS A 110 -2.39 -12.05 -16.14
N GLY A 111 -1.68 -12.37 -17.22
CA GLY A 111 -2.01 -11.94 -18.58
C GLY A 111 -1.81 -10.46 -18.91
N LYS A 112 -1.19 -9.66 -18.00
CA LYS A 112 -0.94 -8.23 -18.24
C LYS A 112 0.52 -7.87 -17.98
N LEU A 113 1.09 -7.05 -18.87
CA LEU A 113 2.43 -6.49 -18.70
C LEU A 113 2.51 -5.61 -17.44
N PRO A 114 3.71 -5.47 -16.85
CA PRO A 114 3.97 -4.44 -15.85
C PRO A 114 3.59 -3.07 -16.43
N ALA A 115 3.11 -2.17 -15.59
CA ALA A 115 2.80 -0.81 -16.00
C ALA A 115 3.87 0.14 -15.50
N VAL A 116 4.25 1.08 -16.37
CA VAL A 116 5.14 2.20 -16.03
C VAL A 116 4.40 3.52 -16.18
N THR A 117 4.93 4.56 -15.57
CA THR A 117 4.45 5.93 -15.67
C THR A 117 5.62 6.88 -15.82
N THR A 118 5.42 8.00 -16.50
CA THR A 118 6.34 9.14 -16.52
C THR A 118 6.10 10.11 -15.35
N ASN A 119 5.03 9.89 -14.58
CA ASN A 119 4.74 10.61 -13.36
C ASN A 119 5.57 10.02 -12.22
N LEU A 120 6.82 10.49 -12.10
CA LEU A 120 7.73 9.98 -11.08
C LEU A 120 7.27 10.38 -9.68
N ASN A 121 7.31 9.41 -8.75
CA ASN A 121 6.92 9.60 -7.36
C ASN A 121 8.06 9.20 -6.43
N PHE A 122 8.41 10.10 -5.51
CA PHE A 122 9.38 9.87 -4.44
C PHE A 122 8.64 9.95 -3.11
N THR A 123 8.53 8.81 -2.43
CA THR A 123 7.69 8.67 -1.24
C THR A 123 8.54 8.74 0.02
N GLY A 124 8.30 9.77 0.83
CA GLY A 124 8.82 9.90 2.19
C GLY A 124 7.82 9.45 3.26
N LYS A 125 8.15 9.67 4.52
CA LYS A 125 7.29 9.40 5.68
C LYS A 125 6.10 10.36 5.73
N TYR A 126 6.34 11.64 5.48
CA TYR A 126 5.39 12.75 5.62
C TYR A 126 4.87 13.26 4.28
N LEU A 127 5.68 13.16 3.23
CA LEU A 127 5.42 13.75 1.92
C LEU A 127 5.54 12.72 0.80
N VAL A 128 4.87 12.99 -0.31
CA VAL A 128 5.18 12.41 -1.62
C VAL A 128 5.46 13.55 -2.58
N LEU A 129 6.62 13.53 -3.22
CA LEU A 129 6.94 14.41 -4.34
C LEU A 129 6.54 13.70 -5.63
N THR A 130 5.80 14.37 -6.51
CA THR A 130 5.32 13.80 -7.79
C THR A 130 5.53 14.75 -8.96
N THR A 131 5.91 14.22 -10.12
CA THR A 131 6.02 15.02 -11.35
C THR A 131 4.72 15.03 -12.16
N GLY A 132 3.74 14.20 -11.81
CA GLY A 132 2.50 14.06 -12.56
C GLY A 132 1.56 15.25 -12.43
N ASP A 133 1.18 15.60 -11.21
CA ASP A 133 0.36 16.77 -10.93
C ASP A 133 1.17 17.72 -10.05
N LYS A 134 1.43 18.92 -10.59
CA LYS A 134 2.22 19.95 -9.91
C LYS A 134 1.45 20.71 -8.82
N LYS A 135 0.32 20.15 -8.37
CA LYS A 135 -0.50 20.72 -7.30
C LYS A 135 -0.01 20.32 -5.92
N PHE A 136 -0.43 21.11 -4.95
CA PHE A 136 -0.32 20.77 -3.54
C PHE A 136 -1.56 20.00 -3.10
N GLY A 137 -1.35 18.84 -2.53
CA GLY A 137 -2.42 17.96 -2.03
C GLY A 137 -2.21 17.62 -0.56
N LEU A 138 -3.31 17.42 0.16
CA LEU A 138 -3.33 16.99 1.56
C LEU A 138 -4.15 15.72 1.69
N SER A 139 -3.64 14.74 2.46
CA SER A 139 -4.38 13.52 2.76
C SER A 139 -5.77 13.84 3.31
N SER A 140 -6.80 13.17 2.79
CA SER A 140 -8.18 13.30 3.29
C SER A 140 -8.37 12.77 4.72
N LYS A 141 -7.36 12.07 5.25
CA LYS A 141 -7.36 11.51 6.62
C LYS A 141 -6.81 12.49 7.67
N LEU A 142 -6.21 13.60 7.26
CA LEU A 142 -5.77 14.67 8.16
C LEU A 142 -6.98 15.44 8.70
N SER A 143 -6.90 15.84 9.98
CA SER A 143 -7.89 16.75 10.58
C SER A 143 -7.87 18.13 9.91
N ASN A 144 -8.94 18.89 10.04
CA ASN A 144 -8.98 20.25 9.48
C ASN A 144 -7.90 21.16 10.08
N ASP A 145 -7.59 21.00 11.36
CA ASP A 145 -6.56 21.76 12.06
C ASP A 145 -5.16 21.40 11.54
N ASP A 146 -4.86 20.11 11.38
CA ASP A 146 -3.59 19.66 10.79
C ASP A 146 -3.43 20.15 9.35
N ARG A 147 -4.50 20.08 8.56
CA ARG A 147 -4.49 20.58 7.17
C ARG A 147 -4.18 22.06 7.12
N SER A 148 -4.82 22.86 7.97
CA SER A 148 -4.58 24.31 8.04
C SER A 148 -3.17 24.63 8.51
N ARG A 149 -2.69 23.94 9.54
CA ARG A 149 -1.34 24.10 10.09
C ARG A 149 -0.27 23.79 9.06
N ILE A 150 -0.35 22.61 8.43
CA ILE A 150 0.64 22.16 7.45
C ILE A 150 0.61 23.02 6.18
N SER A 151 -0.59 23.44 5.72
CA SER A 151 -0.70 24.35 4.57
C SER A 151 0.06 25.66 4.79
N LYS A 152 -0.01 26.26 5.99
CA LYS A 152 0.76 27.45 6.34
C LYS A 152 2.27 27.20 6.33
N TRP A 153 2.72 26.04 6.81
CA TRP A 153 4.14 25.70 6.79
C TRP A 153 4.70 25.52 5.37
N MET A 154 3.86 25.06 4.46
CA MET A 154 4.22 24.77 3.07
C MET A 154 3.94 25.93 2.11
N GLU A 155 3.43 27.07 2.60
CA GLU A 155 2.97 28.17 1.77
C GLU A 155 4.03 28.70 0.78
N ALA A 156 5.28 28.82 1.23
CA ALA A 156 6.39 29.26 0.38
C ALA A 156 6.65 28.29 -0.78
N GLU A 157 6.54 26.98 -0.55
CA GLU A 157 6.72 25.95 -1.58
C GLU A 157 5.49 25.83 -2.50
N VAL A 158 4.30 26.02 -1.93
CA VAL A 158 3.04 25.99 -2.68
C VAL A 158 2.93 27.14 -3.67
N ASN A 159 3.48 28.32 -3.34
CA ASN A 159 3.36 29.53 -4.15
C ASN A 159 4.55 29.77 -5.10
N ARG A 160 5.49 28.84 -5.19
CA ARG A 160 6.60 28.95 -6.15
C ARG A 160 6.10 29.01 -7.60
N PRO A 161 6.55 29.98 -8.41
CA PRO A 161 6.14 30.12 -9.81
C PRO A 161 6.68 28.97 -10.68
N ASP A 162 7.89 28.47 -10.39
CA ASP A 162 8.63 27.48 -11.22
C ASP A 162 8.50 26.08 -10.63
N LYS A 163 7.26 25.56 -10.55
CA LYS A 163 7.03 24.22 -10.02
C LYS A 163 7.40 23.13 -11.02
N GLU A 164 8.43 22.37 -10.71
CA GLU A 164 8.79 21.16 -11.47
C GLU A 164 7.98 19.96 -11.00
N PHE A 165 7.49 19.96 -9.76
CA PHE A 165 6.79 18.84 -9.11
C PHE A 165 5.64 19.32 -8.23
N GLY A 166 4.72 18.42 -7.92
CA GLY A 166 3.70 18.57 -6.90
C GLY A 166 4.13 17.92 -5.59
N ILE A 167 3.43 18.28 -4.52
CA ILE A 167 3.67 17.76 -3.17
C ILE A 167 2.36 17.25 -2.60
N ILE A 168 2.35 16.00 -2.12
CA ILE A 168 1.21 15.42 -1.44
C ILE A 168 1.61 15.15 0.01
N VAL A 169 0.92 15.80 0.95
CA VAL A 169 1.13 15.59 2.38
C VAL A 169 0.42 14.31 2.81
N ARG A 170 1.15 13.42 3.46
CA ARG A 170 0.65 12.13 3.96
C ARG A 170 0.04 12.28 5.36
N THR A 171 -0.70 11.25 5.78
CA THR A 171 -1.37 11.24 7.10
C THR A 171 -0.38 11.32 8.27
N ASN A 172 0.81 10.71 8.12
CA ASN A 172 1.85 10.72 9.15
C ASN A 172 2.40 12.13 9.46
N ALA A 173 2.20 13.10 8.56
CA ALA A 173 2.58 14.50 8.79
C ALA A 173 1.77 15.19 9.90
N ALA A 174 0.66 14.58 10.36
CA ALA A 174 -0.10 15.11 11.49
C ALA A 174 0.75 15.24 12.78
N ASP A 175 1.75 14.39 12.94
CA ASP A 175 2.60 14.31 14.13
C ASP A 175 3.96 14.97 13.96
N ALA A 176 4.29 15.38 12.74
CA ALA A 176 5.58 15.97 12.42
C ALA A 176 5.68 17.44 12.81
N SER A 177 6.87 17.87 13.16
CA SER A 177 7.23 19.27 13.26
C SER A 177 7.39 19.89 11.86
N LYS A 178 7.43 21.22 11.81
CA LYS A 178 7.70 21.95 10.57
C LYS A 178 9.08 21.61 10.01
N GLU A 179 10.05 21.50 10.89
CA GLU A 179 11.46 21.23 10.58
C GLU A 179 11.62 19.86 9.94
N GLU A 180 10.94 18.83 10.47
CA GLU A 180 10.96 17.46 9.92
C GLU A 180 10.35 17.42 8.51
N ILE A 181 9.20 18.07 8.32
CA ILE A 181 8.54 18.13 7.00
C ILE A 181 9.42 18.84 5.97
N LEU A 182 10.03 19.97 6.33
CA LEU A 182 10.90 20.71 5.41
C LEU A 182 12.20 19.95 5.13
N LYS A 183 12.79 19.29 6.12
CA LYS A 183 13.97 18.43 5.94
C LYS A 183 13.68 17.27 4.97
N GLU A 184 12.52 16.61 5.14
CA GLU A 184 12.12 15.55 4.22
C GLU A 184 11.87 16.08 2.81
N LEU A 185 11.26 17.27 2.67
CA LEU A 185 11.05 17.88 1.37
C LEU A 185 12.38 18.10 0.63
N GLU A 186 13.40 18.65 1.29
CA GLU A 186 14.72 18.86 0.68
C GLU A 186 15.38 17.54 0.30
N TYR A 187 15.24 16.51 1.12
CA TYR A 187 15.71 15.16 0.79
C TYR A 187 15.02 14.59 -0.47
N LEU A 188 13.68 14.70 -0.57
CA LEU A 188 12.94 14.22 -1.73
C LEU A 188 13.26 15.01 -3.01
N LYS A 189 13.46 16.33 -2.90
CA LYS A 189 13.98 17.15 -4.01
C LYS A 189 15.35 16.67 -4.48
N GLY A 190 16.24 16.34 -3.54
CA GLY A 190 17.55 15.77 -3.85
C GLY A 190 17.46 14.45 -4.63
N LEU A 191 16.55 13.55 -4.23
CA LEU A 191 16.30 12.30 -4.95
C LEU A 191 15.77 12.55 -6.38
N TYR A 192 14.82 13.47 -6.53
CA TYR A 192 14.30 13.85 -7.84
C TYR A 192 15.37 14.41 -8.75
N HIS A 193 16.14 15.40 -8.28
CA HIS A 193 17.20 16.01 -9.06
C HIS A 193 18.28 14.99 -9.46
N LYS A 194 18.69 14.12 -8.53
CA LYS A 194 19.63 13.05 -8.81
C LYS A 194 19.10 12.10 -9.88
N ALA A 195 17.86 11.62 -9.76
CA ALA A 195 17.26 10.73 -10.75
C ALA A 195 17.14 11.41 -12.13
N ALA A 196 16.75 12.69 -12.18
CA ALA A 196 16.62 13.45 -13.42
C ALA A 196 17.99 13.72 -14.09
N VAL A 197 19.05 14.03 -13.31
CA VAL A 197 20.42 14.25 -13.81
C VAL A 197 21.04 12.94 -14.25
N ASP A 198 21.00 11.91 -13.39
CA ASP A 198 21.54 10.59 -13.72
C ASP A 198 20.86 10.01 -14.96
N GLY A 199 19.53 10.20 -15.07
CA GLY A 199 18.76 9.73 -16.22
C GLY A 199 19.21 10.31 -17.56
N ARG A 200 19.72 11.55 -17.57
CA ARG A 200 20.24 12.21 -18.78
C ARG A 200 21.65 11.74 -19.18
N SER A 201 22.39 11.17 -18.24
CA SER A 201 23.77 10.73 -18.42
C SER A 201 23.94 9.21 -18.51
N ARG A 202 22.89 8.45 -18.18
CA ARG A 202 22.91 6.98 -18.20
C ARG A 202 22.47 6.41 -19.53
N THR A 203 23.02 5.25 -19.84
CA THR A 203 22.63 4.48 -21.04
C THR A 203 21.20 3.95 -20.90
N CYS A 204 20.56 3.69 -22.02
CA CYS A 204 19.27 3.01 -22.08
C CYS A 204 19.27 1.74 -21.23
N PHE A 205 18.13 1.44 -20.58
CA PHE A 205 17.90 0.32 -19.65
C PHE A 205 18.60 0.43 -18.29
N SER A 206 19.31 1.54 -18.02
CA SER A 206 19.87 1.75 -16.68
C SER A 206 18.78 2.02 -15.65
N CYS A 207 18.89 1.36 -14.49
CA CYS A 207 18.12 1.74 -13.31
C CYS A 207 18.77 2.96 -12.64
N VAL A 208 18.10 4.11 -12.65
CA VAL A 208 18.59 5.37 -12.09
C VAL A 208 18.15 5.63 -10.66
N TYR A 209 17.08 4.98 -10.23
CA TYR A 209 16.59 5.02 -8.84
C TYR A 209 16.05 3.65 -8.44
N ARG A 210 16.51 3.15 -7.31
CA ARG A 210 15.97 1.94 -6.68
C ARG A 210 15.20 2.33 -5.44
N THR A 211 13.99 1.78 -5.32
CA THR A 211 13.20 1.92 -4.10
C THR A 211 13.86 1.19 -2.94
N GLU A 212 13.57 1.65 -1.74
CA GLU A 212 13.95 0.96 -0.51
C GLU A 212 13.32 -0.44 -0.45
N PRO A 213 13.98 -1.40 0.23
CA PRO A 213 13.38 -2.70 0.50
C PRO A 213 12.00 -2.57 1.14
N PHE A 214 11.12 -3.54 0.88
CA PHE A 214 9.72 -3.47 1.34
C PHE A 214 9.58 -3.34 2.87
N TYR A 215 10.49 -3.93 3.65
CA TYR A 215 10.49 -3.81 5.10
C TYR A 215 10.89 -2.40 5.58
N ILE A 216 11.79 -1.71 4.88
CA ILE A 216 12.09 -0.29 5.15
C ILE A 216 10.86 0.58 4.81
N SER A 217 10.22 0.30 3.67
CA SER A 217 8.96 0.97 3.32
C SER A 217 7.87 0.73 4.38
N ALA A 218 7.80 -0.47 4.96
CA ALA A 218 6.86 -0.78 6.03
C ALA A 218 7.16 0.03 7.32
N VAL A 219 8.45 0.16 7.69
CA VAL A 219 8.87 1.01 8.83
C VAL A 219 8.50 2.47 8.57
N ARG A 220 8.81 3.00 7.38
CA ARG A 220 8.48 4.37 6.96
C ARG A 220 6.98 4.66 7.03
N ASP A 221 6.17 3.71 6.54
CA ASP A 221 4.73 3.88 6.37
C ASP A 221 3.94 3.58 7.66
N ALA A 222 4.57 2.95 8.64
CA ALA A 222 3.97 2.68 9.94
C ALA A 222 3.57 3.99 10.65
N ASN A 223 2.43 3.95 11.35
CA ASN A 223 1.98 5.10 12.12
C ASN A 223 2.77 5.20 13.44
N SER A 224 3.65 6.18 13.52
CA SER A 224 4.54 6.41 14.65
C SER A 224 3.83 6.51 16.01
N ARG A 225 2.61 7.08 16.06
CA ARG A 225 1.84 7.22 17.31
C ARG A 225 1.43 5.91 17.94
N ASN A 226 1.18 4.90 17.12
CA ASN A 226 0.65 3.62 17.56
C ASN A 226 1.71 2.52 17.53
N LEU A 227 2.83 2.72 16.80
CA LEU A 227 3.90 1.76 16.70
C LEU A 227 4.74 1.77 17.99
N GLU A 228 4.71 0.65 18.71
CA GLU A 228 5.50 0.46 19.93
C GLU A 228 6.83 -0.21 19.65
N GLU A 229 6.83 -1.17 18.74
CA GLU A 229 7.96 -2.05 18.55
C GLU A 229 8.14 -2.45 17.10
N ILE A 230 9.38 -2.44 16.65
CA ILE A 230 9.86 -3.01 15.39
C ILE A 230 10.77 -4.16 15.77
N ILE A 231 10.37 -5.39 15.44
CA ILE A 231 11.09 -6.60 15.87
C ILE A 231 11.62 -7.35 14.67
N THR A 232 12.87 -7.75 14.70
CA THR A 232 13.45 -8.63 13.67
C THR A 232 14.45 -9.60 14.27
N ASP A 233 14.52 -10.82 13.74
CA ASP A 233 15.51 -11.84 14.04
C ASP A 233 16.60 -11.94 12.96
N ILE A 234 16.63 -11.01 11.98
CA ILE A 234 17.59 -10.99 10.88
C ILE A 234 18.61 -9.86 11.13
N PRO A 235 19.88 -10.18 11.44
CA PRO A 235 20.88 -9.17 11.82
C PRO A 235 21.10 -8.08 10.76
N GLU A 236 21.13 -8.47 9.48
CA GLU A 236 21.33 -7.53 8.38
C GLU A 236 20.17 -6.53 8.26
N ILE A 237 18.93 -7.01 8.42
CA ILE A 237 17.73 -6.16 8.39
C ILE A 237 17.70 -5.24 9.60
N SER A 238 18.05 -5.74 10.79
CA SER A 238 18.15 -4.91 11.99
C SER A 238 19.12 -3.74 11.80
N ARG A 239 20.29 -4.00 11.19
CA ARG A 239 21.27 -2.96 10.86
C ARG A 239 20.69 -1.94 9.88
N GLN A 240 20.10 -2.40 8.78
CA GLN A 240 19.51 -1.51 7.76
C GLN A 240 18.37 -0.65 8.31
N ILE A 241 17.50 -1.21 9.17
CA ILE A 241 16.46 -0.44 9.85
C ILE A 241 17.08 0.59 10.81
N SER A 242 18.11 0.20 11.57
CA SER A 242 18.82 1.12 12.46
C SER A 242 19.43 2.30 11.70
N ASP A 243 20.07 2.04 10.54
CA ASP A 243 20.67 3.07 9.69
C ASP A 243 19.60 4.00 9.11
N TYR A 244 18.48 3.42 8.65
CA TYR A 244 17.33 4.19 8.17
C TYR A 244 16.75 5.09 9.25
N LEU A 245 16.51 4.56 10.47
CA LEU A 245 15.97 5.33 11.58
C LEU A 245 16.94 6.42 12.03
N ASN A 246 18.24 6.14 12.16
CA ASN A 246 19.25 7.14 12.49
C ASN A 246 19.21 8.35 11.54
N SER A 247 18.96 8.12 10.26
CA SER A 247 18.96 9.17 9.23
C SER A 247 17.64 9.95 9.16
N ASN A 248 16.51 9.26 9.37
CA ASN A 248 15.18 9.80 9.06
C ASN A 248 14.27 10.01 10.29
N SER A 249 14.44 9.26 11.37
CA SER A 249 13.59 9.30 12.58
C SER A 249 14.35 8.79 13.79
N PRO A 250 15.41 9.48 14.25
CA PRO A 250 16.28 9.01 15.35
C PRO A 250 15.53 8.70 16.64
N GLU A 251 14.44 9.43 16.90
CA GLU A 251 13.56 9.25 18.05
C GLU A 251 12.79 7.91 18.06
N GLU A 252 12.68 7.27 16.91
CA GLU A 252 12.02 5.95 16.81
C GLU A 252 12.99 4.78 16.94
N LYS A 253 14.28 5.05 17.06
CA LYS A 253 15.30 4.00 17.15
C LYS A 253 15.12 3.12 18.38
N GLU A 254 14.64 3.66 19.49
CA GLU A 254 14.36 2.90 20.71
C GLU A 254 13.26 1.84 20.53
N LYS A 255 12.44 1.97 19.49
CA LYS A 255 11.40 0.97 19.15
C LYS A 255 11.97 -0.25 18.45
N LEU A 256 13.20 -0.17 17.92
CA LEU A 256 13.84 -1.29 17.22
C LEU A 256 14.41 -2.28 18.24
N ARG A 257 13.93 -3.52 18.13
CA ARG A 257 14.39 -4.65 18.94
C ARG A 257 14.91 -5.78 18.06
N PHE A 258 16.10 -6.24 18.37
CA PHE A 258 16.63 -7.48 17.81
C PHE A 258 16.16 -8.66 18.66
N TYR A 259 15.62 -9.71 18.03
CA TYR A 259 15.17 -10.94 18.66
C TYR A 259 16.17 -12.06 18.36
N ASP A 260 16.72 -12.69 19.40
CA ASP A 260 17.81 -13.68 19.29
C ASP A 260 17.50 -15.03 19.95
N ASP A 261 16.25 -15.28 20.33
CA ASP A 261 15.84 -16.56 20.90
C ASP A 261 15.88 -17.67 19.82
N LYS A 262 16.86 -18.57 19.96
CA LYS A 262 17.05 -19.69 19.03
C LYS A 262 16.09 -20.84 19.25
N LEU A 263 15.44 -20.92 20.41
CA LEU A 263 14.52 -22.01 20.74
C LEU A 263 13.11 -21.76 20.18
N LEU A 264 12.71 -20.50 20.10
CA LEU A 264 11.40 -20.10 19.59
C LEU A 264 11.56 -19.08 18.44
N PRO A 265 11.54 -19.50 17.18
CA PRO A 265 11.64 -18.57 16.04
C PRO A 265 10.57 -17.48 16.08
N LEU A 266 10.93 -16.26 15.66
CA LEU A 266 10.06 -15.08 15.73
C LEU A 266 8.72 -15.27 15.01
N TYR A 267 8.72 -15.92 13.84
CA TYR A 267 7.49 -16.20 13.10
C TYR A 267 6.54 -17.16 13.85
N LYS A 268 7.08 -18.08 14.68
CA LYS A 268 6.28 -18.97 15.53
C LYS A 268 5.72 -18.22 16.74
N LEU A 269 6.54 -17.37 17.38
CA LEU A 269 6.08 -16.51 18.47
C LEU A 269 4.85 -15.68 18.08
N HIS A 270 4.84 -15.14 16.86
CA HIS A 270 3.75 -14.34 16.31
C HIS A 270 2.75 -15.14 15.46
N ARG A 271 2.83 -16.48 15.48
CA ARG A 271 1.89 -17.41 14.79
C ARG A 271 1.67 -17.08 13.31
N LEU A 272 2.72 -16.66 12.61
CA LEU A 272 2.59 -16.24 11.20
C LEU A 272 2.23 -17.41 10.27
N GLU A 273 2.58 -18.65 10.62
CA GLU A 273 2.15 -19.86 9.91
C GLU A 273 0.62 -19.99 9.94
N THR A 274 0.01 -19.85 11.12
CA THR A 274 -1.47 -19.88 11.28
C THR A 274 -2.15 -18.77 10.50
N VAL A 275 -1.52 -17.57 10.43
CA VAL A 275 -2.03 -16.45 9.62
C VAL A 275 -1.98 -16.76 8.14
N LEU A 276 -0.90 -17.39 7.66
CA LEU A 276 -0.79 -17.83 6.26
C LEU A 276 -1.83 -18.92 5.91
N GLU A 277 -2.11 -19.84 6.85
CA GLU A 277 -3.18 -20.82 6.70
C GLU A 277 -4.55 -20.13 6.64
N GLU A 278 -4.84 -19.17 7.55
CA GLU A 278 -6.07 -18.39 7.53
C GLU A 278 -6.31 -17.72 6.18
N ILE A 279 -5.27 -17.13 5.57
CA ILE A 279 -5.35 -16.45 4.26
C ILE A 279 -5.79 -17.42 3.15
N GLN A 280 -5.40 -18.68 3.24
CA GLN A 280 -5.68 -19.71 2.22
C GLN A 280 -7.10 -20.28 2.32
N HIS A 281 -7.78 -20.14 3.46
CA HIS A 281 -9.14 -20.61 3.64
C HIS A 281 -10.19 -19.54 3.31
N GLU A 282 -11.26 -19.95 2.63
CA GLU A 282 -12.39 -19.04 2.34
C GLU A 282 -13.17 -18.67 3.62
N LYS A 283 -13.25 -19.61 4.57
CA LYS A 283 -14.05 -19.47 5.78
C LYS A 283 -13.26 -18.82 6.93
N VAL A 284 -13.81 -17.77 7.52
CA VAL A 284 -13.24 -17.06 8.67
C VAL A 284 -14.25 -17.03 9.81
N TRP A 285 -13.88 -17.60 10.95
CA TRP A 285 -14.75 -17.65 12.11
C TRP A 285 -14.73 -16.32 12.90
N LEU A 286 -15.90 -15.93 13.38
CA LEU A 286 -16.10 -14.80 14.29
C LEU A 286 -16.18 -15.30 15.75
N ASN A 287 -15.80 -14.45 16.71
CA ASN A 287 -15.85 -14.83 18.14
C ASN A 287 -17.30 -15.10 18.62
N SER A 288 -18.28 -14.46 17.98
CA SER A 288 -19.71 -14.67 18.22
C SER A 288 -20.21 -16.06 17.80
N GLY A 289 -19.39 -16.86 17.09
CA GLY A 289 -19.79 -18.14 16.50
C GLY A 289 -20.39 -18.05 15.09
N GLY A 290 -20.55 -16.83 14.55
CA GLY A 290 -20.77 -16.60 13.14
C GLY A 290 -19.51 -16.82 12.31
N PHE A 291 -19.61 -16.71 11.01
CA PHE A 291 -18.46 -16.82 10.11
C PHE A 291 -18.67 -16.03 8.82
N LEU A 292 -17.55 -15.68 8.20
CA LEU A 292 -17.49 -15.10 6.86
C LEU A 292 -17.12 -16.20 5.86
N VAL A 293 -17.63 -16.10 4.64
CA VAL A 293 -17.13 -16.84 3.46
C VAL A 293 -16.62 -15.80 2.48
N ILE A 294 -15.33 -15.84 2.17
CA ILE A 294 -14.65 -14.86 1.31
C ILE A 294 -14.19 -15.57 0.04
N GLN A 295 -14.74 -15.18 -1.09
CA GLN A 295 -14.43 -15.76 -2.39
C GLN A 295 -13.98 -14.68 -3.37
N GLN A 296 -12.85 -14.91 -4.00
CA GLN A 296 -12.32 -14.03 -5.04
C GLN A 296 -12.63 -14.61 -6.41
N THR A 297 -13.40 -13.88 -7.20
CA THR A 297 -13.65 -14.20 -8.61
C THR A 297 -12.75 -13.34 -9.51
N GLU A 298 -12.85 -13.53 -10.81
CA GLU A 298 -12.13 -12.70 -11.78
C GLU A 298 -12.61 -11.24 -11.77
N ALA A 299 -13.90 -11.00 -11.52
CA ALA A 299 -14.53 -9.69 -11.63
C ALA A 299 -14.61 -8.93 -10.28
N PHE A 300 -14.88 -9.64 -9.18
CA PHE A 300 -15.11 -9.04 -7.87
C PHE A 300 -14.81 -10.03 -6.73
N VAL A 301 -14.76 -9.52 -5.52
CA VAL A 301 -14.71 -10.32 -4.29
C VAL A 301 -16.12 -10.38 -3.70
N SER A 302 -16.61 -11.58 -3.40
CA SER A 302 -17.84 -11.79 -2.64
C SER A 302 -17.53 -12.15 -1.19
N ILE A 303 -18.29 -11.58 -0.25
CA ILE A 303 -18.19 -11.87 1.17
C ILE A 303 -19.61 -12.13 1.69
N ASP A 304 -19.84 -13.33 2.22
CA ASP A 304 -21.11 -13.74 2.82
C ASP A 304 -20.95 -13.84 4.34
N VAL A 305 -21.88 -13.27 5.10
CA VAL A 305 -21.90 -13.26 6.56
C VAL A 305 -22.95 -14.21 7.09
N ASN A 306 -22.49 -15.23 7.82
CA ASN A 306 -23.34 -16.28 8.36
C ASN A 306 -23.45 -16.22 9.89
N SER A 307 -24.65 -16.45 10.44
CA SER A 307 -24.89 -16.45 11.89
C SER A 307 -24.46 -17.73 12.62
N GLY A 308 -24.05 -18.76 11.86
CA GLY A 308 -23.70 -20.06 12.44
C GLY A 308 -24.93 -20.79 13.05
N LYS A 309 -24.69 -21.53 14.16
CA LYS A 309 -25.73 -22.33 14.82
C LYS A 309 -26.57 -21.56 15.85
N PHE A 310 -26.85 -20.29 15.61
CA PHE A 310 -27.67 -19.53 16.55
C PHE A 310 -29.16 -19.94 16.48
N THR A 311 -29.74 -20.42 17.62
CA THR A 311 -31.12 -20.96 17.71
C THR A 311 -32.10 -20.13 18.51
N GLY A 312 -31.71 -18.98 19.07
CA GLY A 312 -32.52 -18.15 19.93
C GLY A 312 -33.49 -17.23 19.20
N LYS A 313 -34.80 -17.47 19.29
CA LYS A 313 -35.83 -16.65 18.60
C LYS A 313 -36.07 -15.27 19.22
N LYS A 314 -36.00 -15.11 20.55
CA LYS A 314 -36.45 -13.89 21.27
C LYS A 314 -35.54 -12.65 21.15
N LYS A 315 -34.30 -12.77 20.61
CA LYS A 315 -33.35 -11.66 20.44
C LYS A 315 -32.62 -11.76 19.09
N MET A 316 -33.28 -12.29 18.06
CA MET A 316 -32.68 -12.59 16.78
C MET A 316 -32.07 -11.34 16.12
N GLN A 317 -32.82 -10.25 16.02
CA GLN A 317 -32.39 -9.00 15.41
C GLN A 317 -31.18 -8.36 16.13
N GLU A 318 -31.20 -8.36 17.47
CA GLU A 318 -30.04 -7.90 18.27
C GLU A 318 -28.79 -8.78 18.08
N THR A 319 -28.99 -10.08 17.89
CA THR A 319 -27.88 -10.99 17.59
C THR A 319 -27.34 -10.76 16.21
N TYR A 320 -28.20 -10.59 15.20
CA TYR A 320 -27.78 -10.26 13.83
C TYR A 320 -27.00 -8.95 13.79
N ARG A 321 -27.47 -7.91 14.49
CA ARG A 321 -26.75 -6.65 14.64
C ARG A 321 -25.35 -6.86 15.22
N LYS A 322 -25.21 -7.62 16.31
CA LYS A 322 -23.92 -7.90 16.95
C LYS A 322 -22.97 -8.65 16.01
N ILE A 323 -23.48 -9.70 15.32
CA ILE A 323 -22.68 -10.47 14.36
C ILE A 323 -22.25 -9.58 13.20
N ASN A 324 -23.14 -8.78 12.63
CA ASN A 324 -22.83 -7.88 11.51
C ASN A 324 -21.80 -6.82 11.90
N LEU A 325 -21.88 -6.23 13.11
CA LEU A 325 -20.89 -5.27 13.60
C LEU A 325 -19.50 -5.91 13.81
N GLU A 326 -19.48 -7.16 14.32
CA GLU A 326 -18.24 -7.93 14.43
C GLU A 326 -17.68 -8.28 13.03
N ALA A 327 -18.56 -8.74 12.13
CA ALA A 327 -18.23 -9.04 10.74
C ALA A 327 -17.63 -7.82 10.03
N ALA A 328 -18.20 -6.63 10.18
CA ALA A 328 -17.68 -5.39 9.59
C ALA A 328 -16.23 -5.09 10.01
N LYS A 329 -15.91 -5.33 11.29
CA LYS A 329 -14.54 -5.18 11.79
C LYS A 329 -13.60 -6.22 11.18
N GLU A 330 -14.05 -7.49 11.15
CA GLU A 330 -13.22 -8.59 10.62
C GLU A 330 -13.06 -8.49 9.10
N ILE A 331 -14.10 -8.10 8.36
CA ILE A 331 -14.02 -7.84 6.91
C ILE A 331 -12.94 -6.80 6.63
N ALA A 332 -12.95 -5.66 7.33
CA ALA A 332 -11.94 -4.63 7.14
C ALA A 332 -10.51 -5.17 7.42
N ARG A 333 -10.34 -6.09 8.39
CA ARG A 333 -9.07 -6.78 8.64
C ARG A 333 -8.70 -7.70 7.48
N GLN A 334 -9.63 -8.53 7.03
CA GLN A 334 -9.39 -9.49 5.94
C GLN A 334 -9.05 -8.82 4.60
N LEU A 335 -9.67 -7.67 4.31
CA LEU A 335 -9.33 -6.87 3.14
C LEU A 335 -7.85 -6.43 3.14
N ARG A 336 -7.34 -6.02 4.31
CA ARG A 336 -5.93 -5.63 4.49
C ARG A 336 -5.01 -6.86 4.48
N LEU A 337 -5.34 -7.87 5.29
CA LEU A 337 -4.53 -9.07 5.48
C LEU A 337 -4.32 -9.83 4.18
N ARG A 338 -5.39 -10.04 3.41
CA ARG A 338 -5.36 -10.76 2.12
C ARG A 338 -5.04 -9.86 0.94
N ASN A 339 -4.94 -8.55 1.16
CA ASN A 339 -4.80 -7.53 0.13
C ASN A 339 -5.88 -7.62 -0.97
N LEU A 340 -7.13 -7.89 -0.59
CA LEU A 340 -8.25 -7.94 -1.51
C LEU A 340 -8.54 -6.55 -2.06
N SER A 341 -8.87 -6.44 -3.34
CA SER A 341 -9.02 -5.15 -4.01
C SER A 341 -9.97 -5.22 -5.21
N GLY A 342 -10.37 -4.07 -5.73
CA GLY A 342 -11.36 -3.94 -6.80
C GLY A 342 -12.76 -3.75 -6.25
N ILE A 343 -13.75 -4.34 -6.89
CA ILE A 343 -15.16 -4.37 -6.46
C ILE A 343 -15.30 -5.48 -5.41
N ILE A 344 -15.94 -5.16 -4.30
CA ILE A 344 -16.20 -6.09 -3.20
C ILE A 344 -17.67 -5.98 -2.84
N LEU A 345 -18.35 -7.11 -2.88
CA LEU A 345 -19.77 -7.24 -2.57
C LEU A 345 -19.93 -7.99 -1.26
N ILE A 346 -20.65 -7.43 -0.32
CA ILE A 346 -20.82 -8.00 1.01
C ILE A 346 -22.30 -8.25 1.26
N ASP A 347 -22.65 -9.50 1.52
CA ASP A 347 -23.97 -9.93 1.95
C ASP A 347 -23.98 -10.06 3.49
N PHE A 348 -24.51 -9.04 4.15
CA PHE A 348 -24.69 -9.04 5.61
C PHE A 348 -25.99 -9.75 5.98
N ILE A 349 -26.05 -10.30 7.19
CA ILE A 349 -27.29 -10.86 7.70
C ILE A 349 -28.36 -9.77 7.71
N ASN A 350 -29.52 -10.07 7.14
CA ASN A 350 -30.59 -9.08 6.96
C ASN A 350 -31.11 -8.54 8.29
N MET A 351 -31.20 -7.21 8.40
CA MET A 351 -31.70 -6.49 9.57
C MET A 351 -32.90 -5.63 9.15
N GLU A 352 -33.99 -5.76 9.91
CA GLU A 352 -35.26 -5.05 9.62
C GLU A 352 -35.21 -3.57 10.01
N ASN A 353 -34.40 -3.22 11.02
CA ASN A 353 -34.30 -1.87 11.55
C ASN A 353 -33.29 -1.04 10.74
N GLN A 354 -33.73 0.07 10.16
CA GLN A 354 -32.91 1.00 9.37
C GLN A 354 -31.77 1.60 10.20
N ASP A 355 -32.00 1.96 11.46
CA ASP A 355 -30.97 2.53 12.34
C ASP A 355 -29.80 1.55 12.51
N HIS A 356 -30.09 0.23 12.58
CA HIS A 356 -29.06 -0.80 12.67
C HIS A 356 -28.27 -0.95 11.36
N GLN A 357 -28.92 -0.77 10.21
CA GLN A 357 -28.24 -0.78 8.89
C GLN A 357 -27.33 0.44 8.76
N ASP A 358 -27.79 1.62 9.14
CA ASP A 358 -27.01 2.86 9.13
C ASP A 358 -25.82 2.77 10.08
N GLU A 359 -26.01 2.22 11.28
CA GLU A 359 -24.92 1.96 12.22
C GLU A 359 -23.87 1.03 11.61
N LEU A 360 -24.29 -0.07 11.01
CA LEU A 360 -23.39 -1.03 10.33
C LEU A 360 -22.56 -0.35 9.27
N PHE A 361 -23.20 0.45 8.40
CA PHE A 361 -22.52 1.19 7.34
C PHE A 361 -21.47 2.16 7.92
N HIS A 362 -21.82 2.92 8.94
CA HIS A 362 -20.92 3.86 9.61
C HIS A 362 -19.74 3.14 10.28
N VAL A 363 -19.99 2.00 10.93
CA VAL A 363 -18.96 1.21 11.59
C VAL A 363 -17.99 0.63 10.57
N LEU A 364 -18.48 0.08 9.46
CA LEU A 364 -17.63 -0.41 8.38
C LEU A 364 -16.78 0.72 7.81
N GLN A 365 -17.37 1.87 7.47
CA GLN A 365 -16.65 3.06 6.98
C GLN A 365 -15.54 3.50 7.96
N LYS A 366 -15.80 3.46 9.27
CA LYS A 366 -14.81 3.79 10.31
C LYS A 366 -13.60 2.84 10.28
N TYR A 367 -13.83 1.54 10.07
CA TYR A 367 -12.72 0.58 9.94
C TYR A 367 -11.98 0.72 8.62
N LEU A 368 -12.69 0.94 7.50
CA LEU A 368 -12.09 1.17 6.19
C LEU A 368 -11.19 2.42 6.13
N ARG A 369 -11.52 3.48 6.89
CA ARG A 369 -10.66 4.69 6.98
C ARG A 369 -9.28 4.41 7.57
N LYS A 370 -9.10 3.32 8.32
CA LYS A 370 -7.80 2.92 8.87
C LYS A 370 -6.93 2.17 7.87
N ASP A 371 -7.51 1.68 6.77
CA ASP A 371 -6.76 1.01 5.71
C ASP A 371 -5.80 2.02 5.05
N PRO A 372 -4.47 1.75 4.96
CA PRO A 372 -3.54 2.61 4.24
C PRO A 372 -3.91 2.72 2.75
N VAL A 373 -4.50 1.68 2.17
CA VAL A 373 -5.03 1.69 0.80
C VAL A 373 -6.44 2.29 0.79
N LYS A 374 -6.73 3.15 -0.17
CA LYS A 374 -8.04 3.80 -0.30
C LYS A 374 -9.14 2.75 -0.47
N ALA A 375 -9.99 2.62 0.53
CA ALA A 375 -11.16 1.77 0.56
C ALA A 375 -12.40 2.61 0.92
N LYS A 376 -13.54 2.33 0.30
CA LYS A 376 -14.79 3.08 0.50
C LYS A 376 -15.98 2.15 0.33
N ALA A 377 -16.89 2.09 1.31
CA ALA A 377 -18.24 1.58 1.12
C ALA A 377 -19.00 2.61 0.28
N VAL A 378 -19.66 2.16 -0.77
CA VAL A 378 -20.31 3.01 -1.77
C VAL A 378 -21.78 3.16 -1.43
N ASP A 379 -22.53 2.05 -1.41
CA ASP A 379 -23.97 2.01 -1.20
C ASP A 379 -24.44 0.63 -0.73
N ILE A 380 -25.71 0.51 -0.37
CA ILE A 380 -26.42 -0.74 -0.16
C ILE A 380 -27.49 -0.86 -1.23
N THR A 381 -27.42 -1.92 -2.03
CA THR A 381 -28.37 -2.15 -3.13
C THR A 381 -29.76 -2.52 -2.63
N PRO A 382 -30.82 -2.46 -3.48
CA PRO A 382 -32.15 -2.98 -3.15
C PRO A 382 -32.18 -4.47 -2.77
N LEU A 383 -31.13 -5.23 -3.11
CA LEU A 383 -30.95 -6.63 -2.72
C LEU A 383 -30.24 -6.78 -1.36
N HIS A 384 -30.05 -5.69 -0.63
CA HIS A 384 -29.32 -5.61 0.65
C HIS A 384 -27.82 -5.98 0.55
N ILE A 385 -27.25 -5.98 -0.66
CA ILE A 385 -25.81 -6.18 -0.86
C ILE A 385 -25.08 -4.85 -0.66
N LEU A 386 -24.10 -4.83 0.25
CA LEU A 386 -23.24 -3.67 0.43
C LEU A 386 -22.12 -3.66 -0.61
N GLU A 387 -22.03 -2.58 -1.35
CA GLU A 387 -21.00 -2.34 -2.36
C GLU A 387 -19.81 -1.60 -1.75
N LEU A 388 -18.62 -2.13 -1.98
CA LEU A 388 -17.38 -1.56 -1.50
C LEU A 388 -16.33 -1.56 -2.63
N THR A 389 -15.48 -0.55 -2.65
CA THR A 389 -14.32 -0.50 -3.54
C THR A 389 -13.03 -0.33 -2.74
N ARG A 390 -11.98 -1.06 -3.13
CA ARG A 390 -10.63 -0.89 -2.60
C ARG A 390 -9.63 -0.77 -3.76
N LYS A 391 -8.76 0.26 -3.72
CA LYS A 391 -7.79 0.51 -4.80
C LYS A 391 -6.87 -0.69 -4.98
N LYS A 392 -6.65 -1.10 -6.23
CA LYS A 392 -5.73 -2.17 -6.59
C LYS A 392 -4.30 -1.62 -6.63
N VAL A 393 -3.44 -2.08 -5.73
CA VAL A 393 -2.03 -1.64 -5.62
C VAL A 393 -1.07 -2.80 -5.88
N ARG A 394 -1.31 -3.96 -5.26
CA ARG A 394 -0.55 -5.21 -5.39
C ARG A 394 -1.49 -6.38 -5.65
N LYS A 395 -0.91 -7.54 -5.99
CA LYS A 395 -1.66 -8.80 -6.07
C LYS A 395 -2.26 -9.17 -4.70
N PRO A 396 -3.36 -9.91 -4.65
CA PRO A 396 -3.81 -10.58 -3.44
C PRO A 396 -2.74 -11.54 -2.92
N VAL A 397 -2.59 -11.64 -1.60
CA VAL A 397 -1.57 -12.47 -0.96
C VAL A 397 -1.68 -13.94 -1.38
N ILE A 398 -2.90 -14.45 -1.59
CA ILE A 398 -3.11 -15.82 -2.06
C ILE A 398 -2.58 -16.06 -3.48
N GLU A 399 -2.62 -15.06 -4.34
CA GLU A 399 -2.04 -15.14 -5.69
C GLU A 399 -0.51 -15.10 -5.61
N GLU A 400 0.06 -14.23 -4.77
CA GLU A 400 1.51 -14.18 -4.51
C GLU A 400 2.02 -15.53 -3.97
N ILE A 401 1.28 -16.16 -3.02
CA ILE A 401 1.62 -17.50 -2.50
C ILE A 401 1.58 -18.57 -3.62
N ARG A 402 0.63 -18.49 -4.54
CA ARG A 402 0.50 -19.47 -5.63
C ARG A 402 1.60 -19.37 -6.68
N GLU A 403 2.17 -18.21 -6.84
CA GLU A 403 3.24 -17.95 -7.81
C GLU A 403 4.64 -18.32 -7.28
N LEU A 404 4.79 -18.51 -5.96
CA LEU A 404 5.96 -19.17 -5.36
C LEU A 404 6.00 -20.67 -5.76
#